data_ea831fd30adcaeaec1ebae7cef26cfcd
#
_entry.id   ea831fd30adcaeaec1ebae7cef26cfcd
#
_cell.length_a   1.000
_cell.length_b   1.000
_cell.length_c   1.000
_cell.angle_alpha   90.00
_cell.angle_beta   90.00
_cell.angle_gamma   90.00
#
_symmetry.space_group_name_H-M   'P 1'
#
loop_
_entity.id
_entity.type
_entity.pdbx_description
1 polymer ?
#
loop_
_entity_poly.entity_id
_entity_poly.type
_entity_poly.pdbx_seq_one_letter_code
_entity_poly.pdbx_strand_id
1 'polypeptide(L)'
;ILKNTIVVIDPCLNPDGRDRYVNWYNQYAGKSPNLSLASIEHNEPWPSGRPNHYLFDLNRDWVWASQVETKQRLAIYNDIMPHVHADFHEQWINNPYYFAPAAEPFHEVITPWQRKFQTGLGKRNASNFDENGWLYFSSEEFDLLYPSYGDTYPTFCGAIGMTYEQAGHGRAGLSVITNNSDTLTLNDR
;
A
#
# COMPACT_ATOMS: atom_id res chain seq x y z
N ILE A 1 -4.38 22.18 -5.68
CA ILE A 1 -3.45 21.16 -6.23
C ILE A 1 -3.73 20.98 -7.72
N LEU A 2 -4.91 20.60 -8.16
CA LEU A 2 -5.23 20.23 -9.55
C LEU A 2 -5.02 21.34 -10.60
N LYS A 3 -4.84 22.59 -10.20
CA LYS A 3 -4.55 23.68 -11.17
C LYS A 3 -3.18 23.55 -11.84
N ASN A 4 -2.21 22.94 -11.15
CA ASN A 4 -0.81 22.87 -11.59
C ASN A 4 -0.24 21.44 -11.49
N THR A 5 -1.10 20.44 -11.31
CA THR A 5 -0.68 19.06 -11.08
C THR A 5 -1.59 18.12 -11.85
N ILE A 6 -1.02 17.21 -12.59
CA ILE A 6 -1.74 16.07 -13.17
C ILE A 6 -1.73 14.96 -12.13
N VAL A 7 -2.90 14.43 -11.79
CA VAL A 7 -3.05 13.27 -10.91
C VAL A 7 -3.51 12.10 -11.76
N VAL A 8 -2.75 11.01 -11.70
CA VAL A 8 -3.10 9.74 -12.36
C VAL A 8 -3.39 8.74 -11.25
N ILE A 9 -4.50 8.03 -11.36
CA ILE A 9 -4.93 7.02 -10.39
C ILE A 9 -5.09 5.70 -11.12
N ASP A 10 -4.37 4.68 -10.66
CA ASP A 10 -4.60 3.29 -11.02
C ASP A 10 -5.38 2.62 -9.87
N PRO A 11 -6.71 2.49 -9.97
CA PRO A 11 -7.53 2.05 -8.85
C PRO A 11 -7.55 0.53 -8.65
N CYS A 12 -6.99 -0.24 -9.58
CA CYS A 12 -7.09 -1.70 -9.55
C CYS A 12 -5.90 -2.37 -10.24
N LEU A 13 -4.79 -2.46 -9.52
CA LEU A 13 -3.56 -3.10 -10.01
C LEU A 13 -3.71 -4.59 -10.30
N ASN A 14 -4.59 -5.26 -9.56
CA ASN A 14 -4.83 -6.70 -9.63
C ASN A 14 -6.33 -7.01 -9.76
N PRO A 15 -6.89 -6.97 -10.97
CA PRO A 15 -8.32 -7.22 -11.17
C PRO A 15 -8.74 -8.64 -10.79
N ASP A 16 -7.94 -9.66 -11.07
CA ASP A 16 -8.25 -11.05 -10.70
C ASP A 16 -8.26 -11.25 -9.18
N GLY A 17 -7.28 -10.69 -8.49
CA GLY A 17 -7.23 -10.74 -7.04
C GLY A 17 -8.39 -9.99 -6.39
N ARG A 18 -8.72 -8.81 -6.91
CA ARG A 18 -9.88 -8.04 -6.46
C ARG A 18 -11.18 -8.81 -6.67
N ASP A 19 -11.39 -9.40 -7.82
CA ASP A 19 -12.61 -10.14 -8.10
C ASP A 19 -12.73 -11.41 -7.25
N ARG A 20 -11.61 -12.08 -6.99
CA ARG A 20 -11.57 -13.23 -6.08
C ARG A 20 -11.98 -12.82 -4.67
N TYR A 21 -11.42 -11.74 -4.16
CA TYR A 21 -11.75 -11.20 -2.84
C TYR A 21 -13.23 -10.80 -2.75
N VAL A 22 -13.72 -10.01 -3.69
CA VAL A 22 -15.09 -9.50 -3.70
C VAL A 22 -16.12 -10.63 -3.81
N ASN A 23 -15.87 -11.60 -4.68
CA ASN A 23 -16.76 -12.75 -4.83
C ASN A 23 -16.82 -13.60 -3.57
N TRP A 24 -15.66 -13.86 -2.94
CA TRP A 24 -15.62 -14.55 -1.67
C TRP A 24 -16.37 -13.77 -0.58
N TYR A 25 -16.08 -12.47 -0.42
CA TYR A 25 -16.76 -11.65 0.58
C TYR A 25 -18.27 -11.67 0.39
N ASN A 26 -18.75 -11.43 -0.83
CA ASN A 26 -20.19 -11.41 -1.13
C ASN A 26 -20.87 -12.77 -0.91
N GLN A 27 -20.13 -13.87 -1.03
CA GLN A 27 -20.67 -15.21 -0.79
C GLN A 27 -20.92 -15.47 0.71
N TYR A 28 -20.10 -14.89 1.58
CA TYR A 28 -20.10 -15.19 3.01
C TYR A 28 -20.61 -14.03 3.89
N ALA A 29 -20.64 -12.81 3.37
CA ALA A 29 -21.17 -11.68 4.08
C ALA A 29 -22.66 -11.82 4.36
N GLY A 30 -23.05 -11.61 5.63
CA GLY A 30 -24.43 -11.59 6.03
C GLY A 30 -25.16 -10.29 5.65
N LYS A 31 -26.45 -10.19 6.01
CA LYS A 31 -27.20 -8.93 5.85
C LYS A 31 -26.62 -7.77 6.69
N SER A 32 -25.96 -8.10 7.77
CA SER A 32 -25.23 -7.18 8.61
C SER A 32 -23.83 -7.74 8.84
N PRO A 33 -22.78 -6.91 8.83
CA PRO A 33 -21.42 -7.35 9.09
C PRO A 33 -21.32 -8.03 10.46
N ASN A 34 -20.58 -9.14 10.51
CA ASN A 34 -20.34 -9.87 11.75
C ASN A 34 -19.11 -9.29 12.44
N LEU A 35 -19.24 -8.88 13.70
CA LEU A 35 -18.15 -8.29 14.47
C LEU A 35 -17.12 -9.33 14.96
N SER A 36 -17.44 -10.63 14.88
CA SER A 36 -16.50 -11.67 15.30
C SER A 36 -15.35 -11.81 14.32
N LEU A 37 -14.12 -11.64 14.77
CA LEU A 37 -12.91 -11.87 13.97
C LEU A 37 -12.77 -13.31 13.48
N ALA A 38 -13.46 -14.26 14.11
CA ALA A 38 -13.50 -15.66 13.68
C ALA A 38 -14.52 -15.91 12.55
N SER A 39 -15.35 -14.92 12.21
CA SER A 39 -16.28 -15.06 11.10
C SER A 39 -15.55 -15.28 9.78
N ILE A 40 -16.13 -16.12 8.92
CA ILE A 40 -15.57 -16.42 7.61
C ILE A 40 -15.42 -15.18 6.75
N GLU A 41 -16.27 -14.16 6.90
CA GLU A 41 -16.19 -12.90 6.15
C GLU A 41 -14.94 -12.06 6.46
N HIS A 42 -14.19 -12.41 7.52
CA HIS A 42 -12.93 -11.76 7.89
C HIS A 42 -11.71 -12.66 7.67
N ASN A 43 -11.89 -13.86 7.16
CA ASN A 43 -10.83 -14.85 7.00
C ASN A 43 -10.77 -15.36 5.57
N GLU A 44 -10.17 -14.54 4.73
CA GLU A 44 -9.99 -14.81 3.32
C GLU A 44 -9.24 -16.14 3.11
N PRO A 45 -9.78 -17.07 2.28
CA PRO A 45 -9.12 -18.34 2.03
C PRO A 45 -7.96 -18.19 1.04
N TRP A 46 -7.06 -19.16 1.05
CA TRP A 46 -6.08 -19.28 -0.02
C TRP A 46 -6.76 -19.42 -1.39
N PRO A 47 -6.24 -18.80 -2.46
CA PRO A 47 -4.97 -18.05 -2.55
C PRO A 47 -5.07 -16.57 -2.17
N SER A 48 -6.19 -16.09 -1.68
CA SER A 48 -6.45 -14.69 -1.33
C SER A 48 -6.51 -13.72 -2.53
N GLY A 49 -6.79 -12.45 -2.25
CA GLY A 49 -6.80 -11.38 -3.27
C GLY A 49 -5.41 -10.82 -3.60
N ARG A 50 -4.36 -11.21 -2.88
CA ARG A 50 -3.00 -10.71 -3.12
C ARG A 50 -2.42 -11.11 -4.47
N PRO A 51 -2.41 -12.41 -4.88
CA PRO A 51 -1.85 -12.82 -6.15
C PRO A 51 -2.84 -12.62 -7.32
N ASN A 52 -2.28 -12.50 -8.53
CA ASN A 52 -3.08 -12.46 -9.77
C ASN A 52 -3.65 -13.86 -10.13
N HIS A 53 -4.17 -14.01 -11.35
CA HIS A 53 -4.70 -15.28 -11.85
C HIS A 53 -3.69 -16.44 -11.76
N TYR A 54 -2.44 -16.17 -12.09
CA TYR A 54 -1.36 -17.16 -12.12
C TYR A 54 -0.61 -17.29 -10.80
N LEU A 55 -1.15 -16.72 -9.72
CA LEU A 55 -0.56 -16.73 -8.37
C LEU A 55 0.75 -15.96 -8.23
N PHE A 56 0.97 -14.96 -9.06
CA PHE A 56 2.08 -14.03 -8.93
C PHE A 56 1.68 -12.82 -8.10
N ASP A 57 2.59 -12.38 -7.22
CA ASP A 57 2.47 -11.10 -6.54
C ASP A 57 2.90 -9.97 -7.49
N LEU A 58 1.94 -9.16 -7.94
CA LEU A 58 2.21 -8.07 -8.88
C LEU A 58 3.07 -6.96 -8.25
N ASN A 59 3.09 -6.84 -6.91
CA ASN A 59 4.00 -5.94 -6.22
C ASN A 59 5.40 -6.57 -6.00
N ARG A 60 5.73 -7.64 -6.71
CA ARG A 60 7.06 -8.22 -6.85
C ARG A 60 7.46 -8.37 -8.31
N ASP A 61 6.64 -7.88 -9.23
CA ASP A 61 6.80 -8.08 -10.67
C ASP A 61 7.16 -6.79 -11.45
N TRP A 62 7.32 -5.65 -10.77
CA TRP A 62 7.53 -4.37 -11.43
C TRP A 62 8.71 -4.38 -12.40
N VAL A 63 9.91 -4.78 -11.99
CA VAL A 63 11.09 -4.82 -12.87
C VAL A 63 11.07 -6.04 -13.80
N TRP A 64 10.49 -7.15 -13.34
CA TRP A 64 10.49 -8.39 -14.12
C TRP A 64 9.49 -8.35 -15.26
N ALA A 65 8.39 -7.65 -15.07
CA ALA A 65 7.33 -7.51 -16.07
C ALA A 65 6.94 -8.87 -16.68
N SER A 66 6.86 -9.90 -15.86
CA SER A 66 6.52 -11.25 -16.31
C SER A 66 5.02 -11.40 -16.58
N GLN A 67 4.19 -10.69 -15.81
CA GLN A 67 2.75 -10.74 -15.89
C GLN A 67 2.16 -9.73 -16.87
N VAL A 68 1.02 -10.04 -17.45
CA VAL A 68 0.37 -9.18 -18.45
C VAL A 68 -0.06 -7.84 -17.86
N GLU A 69 -0.56 -7.85 -16.63
CA GLU A 69 -0.98 -6.66 -15.90
C GLU A 69 0.18 -5.68 -15.72
N THR A 70 1.34 -6.20 -15.31
CA THR A 70 2.55 -5.40 -15.14
C THR A 70 3.03 -4.83 -16.48
N LYS A 71 3.05 -5.65 -17.55
CA LYS A 71 3.46 -5.17 -18.89
C LYS A 71 2.58 -4.02 -19.37
N GLN A 72 1.27 -4.14 -19.22
CA GLN A 72 0.33 -3.11 -19.64
C GLN A 72 0.47 -1.83 -18.81
N ARG A 73 0.61 -1.99 -17.50
CA ARG A 73 0.84 -0.85 -16.58
C ARG A 73 2.13 -0.11 -16.92
N LEU A 74 3.23 -0.83 -17.10
CA LEU A 74 4.52 -0.23 -17.40
C LEU A 74 4.54 0.52 -18.71
N ALA A 75 3.81 0.08 -19.73
CA ALA A 75 3.67 0.83 -20.98
C ALA A 75 3.10 2.23 -20.72
N ILE A 76 1.99 2.32 -19.96
CA ILE A 76 1.37 3.60 -19.59
C ILE A 76 2.27 4.38 -18.61
N TYR A 77 2.85 3.70 -17.64
CA TYR A 77 3.70 4.32 -16.62
C TYR A 77 4.92 5.03 -17.25
N ASN A 78 5.57 4.35 -18.19
CA ASN A 78 6.76 4.89 -18.85
C ASN A 78 6.44 6.07 -19.78
N ASP A 79 5.23 6.14 -20.33
CA ASP A 79 4.77 7.30 -21.10
C ASP A 79 4.50 8.52 -20.20
N ILE A 80 3.99 8.28 -19.00
CA ILE A 80 3.65 9.34 -18.04
C ILE A 80 4.90 9.84 -17.32
N MET A 81 5.80 8.96 -16.89
CA MET A 81 6.99 9.27 -16.09
C MET A 81 6.69 10.21 -14.92
N PRO A 82 5.94 9.79 -13.91
CA PRO A 82 5.48 10.70 -12.85
C PRO A 82 6.66 11.22 -12.00
N HIS A 83 6.55 12.45 -11.50
CA HIS A 83 7.54 13.00 -10.56
C HIS A 83 7.43 12.40 -9.17
N VAL A 84 6.22 12.04 -8.75
CA VAL A 84 5.91 11.43 -7.45
C VAL A 84 5.01 10.24 -7.70
N HIS A 85 5.32 9.14 -7.05
CA HIS A 85 4.52 7.91 -7.06
C HIS A 85 4.20 7.53 -5.62
N ALA A 86 2.93 7.28 -5.33
CA ALA A 86 2.47 6.78 -4.05
C ALA A 86 1.78 5.42 -4.25
N ASP A 87 2.29 4.41 -3.56
CA ASP A 87 1.75 3.05 -3.52
C ASP A 87 1.03 2.87 -2.18
N PHE A 88 -0.29 2.68 -2.22
CA PHE A 88 -1.12 2.60 -1.02
C PHE A 88 -1.43 1.16 -0.67
N HIS A 89 -1.15 0.79 0.56
CA HIS A 89 -1.28 -0.54 1.10
C HIS A 89 -2.00 -0.57 2.45
N GLU A 90 -2.28 -1.79 2.87
CA GLU A 90 -2.77 -2.11 4.20
C GLU A 90 -1.84 -3.10 4.88
N GLN A 91 -1.57 -2.86 6.15
CA GLN A 91 -0.81 -3.76 7.01
C GLN A 91 -1.68 -4.29 8.16
N TRP A 92 -1.06 -5.03 9.09
CA TRP A 92 -1.78 -5.65 10.19
C TRP A 92 -2.49 -4.62 11.08
N ILE A 93 -3.64 -4.99 11.58
CA ILE A 93 -4.57 -4.12 12.31
C ILE A 93 -3.99 -3.41 13.54
N ASN A 94 -2.98 -4.00 14.16
CA ASN A 94 -2.32 -3.41 15.34
C ASN A 94 -1.11 -2.55 14.98
N ASN A 95 -0.77 -2.44 13.71
CA ASN A 95 0.37 -1.63 13.29
C ASN A 95 -0.05 -0.16 13.18
N PRO A 96 0.83 0.78 13.57
CA PRO A 96 0.65 2.20 13.27
C PRO A 96 0.70 2.46 11.76
N TYR A 97 0.35 3.66 11.32
CA TYR A 97 0.55 4.07 9.94
C TYR A 97 2.03 4.05 9.57
N TYR A 98 2.32 3.74 8.29
CA TYR A 98 3.64 3.91 7.72
C TYR A 98 3.62 4.92 6.58
N PHE A 99 4.67 5.73 6.51
CA PHE A 99 4.99 6.59 5.37
C PHE A 99 6.49 6.85 5.27
N ALA A 100 6.94 7.26 4.09
CA ALA A 100 8.33 7.59 3.84
C ALA A 100 8.90 8.61 4.86
N PRO A 101 10.21 8.66 5.10
CA PRO A 101 11.25 7.98 4.34
C PRO A 101 11.34 6.49 4.65
N ALA A 102 11.82 5.74 3.66
CA ALA A 102 12.07 4.31 3.78
C ALA A 102 13.23 3.99 4.73
N ALA A 103 13.33 2.73 5.14
CA ALA A 103 14.45 2.20 5.91
C ALA A 103 15.71 2.02 5.03
N GLU A 104 16.86 1.94 5.67
CA GLU A 104 18.07 1.39 5.03
C GLU A 104 17.94 -0.16 4.92
N PRO A 105 18.56 -0.79 3.91
CA PRO A 105 19.44 -0.17 2.95
C PRO A 105 18.69 0.42 1.73
N PHE A 106 19.20 1.55 1.24
CA PHE A 106 18.82 2.08 -0.06
C PHE A 106 19.73 1.52 -1.16
N HIS A 107 19.18 1.28 -2.33
CA HIS A 107 20.01 0.98 -3.50
C HIS A 107 20.85 2.21 -3.91
N GLU A 108 22.07 1.96 -4.38
CA GLU A 108 23.05 3.02 -4.71
C GLU A 108 22.61 3.98 -5.83
N VAL A 109 21.70 3.55 -6.72
CA VAL A 109 21.17 4.39 -7.80
C VAL A 109 20.23 5.49 -7.28
N ILE A 110 19.71 5.35 -6.05
CA ILE A 110 18.80 6.34 -5.45
C ILE A 110 19.62 7.56 -5.03
N THR A 111 19.32 8.68 -5.66
CA THR A 111 20.10 9.90 -5.51
C THR A 111 19.93 10.54 -4.13
N PRO A 112 20.94 11.30 -3.65
CA PRO A 112 20.81 12.08 -2.42
C PRO A 112 19.64 13.06 -2.43
N TRP A 113 19.27 13.57 -3.62
CA TRP A 113 18.13 14.47 -3.77
C TRP A 113 16.80 13.75 -3.50
N GLN A 114 16.59 12.55 -4.06
CA GLN A 114 15.40 11.73 -3.81
C GLN A 114 15.24 11.40 -2.33
N ARG A 115 16.32 10.96 -1.67
CA ARG A 115 16.36 10.69 -0.22
C ARG A 115 16.00 11.93 0.61
N LYS A 116 16.59 13.07 0.26
CA LYS A 116 16.30 14.35 0.93
C LYS A 116 14.83 14.77 0.75
N PHE A 117 14.28 14.57 -0.42
CA PHE A 117 12.87 14.89 -0.70
C PHE A 117 11.94 14.01 0.12
N GLN A 118 12.14 12.69 0.13
CA GLN A 118 11.37 11.75 0.97
C GLN A 118 11.44 12.15 2.45
N THR A 119 12.62 12.45 2.96
CA THR A 119 12.80 12.92 4.35
C THR A 119 12.01 14.20 4.62
N GLY A 120 12.03 15.15 3.69
CA GLY A 120 11.29 16.41 3.84
C GLY A 120 9.77 16.22 3.82
N LEU A 121 9.29 15.31 2.99
CA LEU A 121 7.87 14.95 2.94
C LEU A 121 7.45 14.19 4.20
N GLY A 122 8.26 13.21 4.62
CA GLY A 122 8.02 12.45 5.84
C GLY A 122 7.91 13.32 7.08
N LYS A 123 8.77 14.32 7.22
CA LYS A 123 8.67 15.30 8.33
C LYS A 123 7.35 16.07 8.32
N ARG A 124 6.83 16.43 7.15
CA ARG A 124 5.51 17.09 7.04
C ARG A 124 4.37 16.16 7.39
N ASN A 125 4.45 14.90 6.93
CA ASN A 125 3.47 13.90 7.32
C ASN A 125 3.50 13.67 8.83
N ALA A 126 4.69 13.49 9.42
CA ALA A 126 4.87 13.34 10.86
C ALA A 126 4.24 14.50 11.65
N SER A 127 4.52 15.75 11.26
CA SER A 127 3.90 16.92 11.91
C SER A 127 2.38 16.86 11.88
N ASN A 128 1.79 16.48 10.73
CA ASN A 128 0.34 16.37 10.61
C ASN A 128 -0.23 15.21 11.45
N PHE A 129 0.48 14.10 11.55
CA PHE A 129 0.07 12.97 12.38
C PHE A 129 0.19 13.31 13.88
N ASP A 130 1.27 13.98 14.29
CA ASP A 130 1.48 14.44 15.66
C ASP A 130 0.38 15.43 16.10
N GLU A 131 -0.01 16.36 15.23
CA GLU A 131 -1.10 17.32 15.49
C GLU A 131 -2.45 16.64 15.70
N ASN A 132 -2.67 15.47 15.10
CA ASN A 132 -3.90 14.69 15.22
C ASN A 132 -3.81 13.55 16.25
N GLY A 133 -2.65 13.32 16.83
CA GLY A 133 -2.43 12.24 17.81
C GLY A 133 -2.46 10.84 17.18
N TRP A 134 -2.17 10.72 15.89
CA TRP A 134 -2.15 9.44 15.19
C TRP A 134 -0.77 8.77 15.27
N LEU A 135 -0.76 7.48 15.55
CA LEU A 135 0.49 6.71 15.62
C LEU A 135 1.01 6.40 14.23
N TYR A 136 2.30 6.55 14.05
CA TYR A 136 2.99 6.22 12.79
C TYR A 136 4.42 5.76 13.05
N PHE A 137 5.03 5.19 12.03
CA PHE A 137 6.47 4.93 11.97
C PHE A 137 7.01 5.25 10.57
N SER A 138 8.30 5.42 10.48
CA SER A 138 9.03 5.63 9.22
C SER A 138 10.48 5.20 9.41
N SER A 139 11.21 5.00 8.33
CA SER A 139 12.62 4.54 8.37
C SER A 139 12.80 3.17 9.04
N GLU A 140 11.77 2.36 9.02
CA GLU A 140 11.74 1.00 9.56
C GLU A 140 11.03 0.07 8.57
N GLU A 141 11.35 -1.21 8.55
CA GLU A 141 10.74 -2.32 7.78
C GLU A 141 10.83 -2.19 6.26
N PHE A 142 10.35 -1.09 5.69
CA PHE A 142 10.24 -0.92 4.23
C PHE A 142 11.46 -0.20 3.68
N ASP A 143 12.29 -0.93 2.92
CA ASP A 143 13.49 -0.41 2.27
C ASP A 143 13.27 -0.09 0.79
N LEU A 144 14.27 0.53 0.16
CA LEU A 144 14.30 0.81 -1.28
C LEU A 144 15.49 0.13 -1.95
N LEU A 145 15.72 -1.13 -1.64
CA LEU A 145 16.84 -1.91 -2.20
C LEU A 145 16.39 -2.80 -3.36
N TYR A 146 15.30 -3.55 -3.19
CA TYR A 146 14.83 -4.49 -4.19
C TYR A 146 14.05 -3.78 -5.31
N PRO A 147 14.47 -3.90 -6.58
CA PRO A 147 13.97 -3.04 -7.67
C PRO A 147 12.55 -3.33 -8.13
N SER A 148 11.87 -4.32 -7.57
CA SER A 148 10.58 -4.80 -8.07
C SER A 148 9.38 -4.52 -7.17
N TYR A 149 9.54 -3.63 -6.18
CA TYR A 149 8.43 -3.10 -5.40
C TYR A 149 7.78 -1.89 -6.08
N GLY A 150 6.53 -1.60 -5.72
CA GLY A 150 5.75 -0.50 -6.29
C GLY A 150 6.26 0.90 -5.96
N ASP A 151 7.13 1.05 -4.98
CA ASP A 151 7.81 2.30 -4.65
C ASP A 151 9.24 2.36 -5.16
N THR A 152 9.93 1.23 -5.17
CA THR A 152 11.35 1.15 -5.55
C THR A 152 11.54 1.27 -7.05
N TYR A 153 10.75 0.56 -7.86
CA TYR A 153 10.81 0.67 -9.32
C TYR A 153 10.59 2.11 -9.81
N PRO A 154 9.54 2.82 -9.38
CA PRO A 154 9.37 4.24 -9.67
C PRO A 154 10.58 5.08 -9.29
N THR A 155 11.17 4.82 -8.13
CA THR A 155 12.34 5.57 -7.65
C THR A 155 13.56 5.34 -8.54
N PHE A 156 13.74 4.14 -9.07
CA PHE A 156 14.81 3.83 -10.05
C PHE A 156 14.56 4.50 -11.40
N CYS A 157 13.30 4.73 -11.77
CA CYS A 157 12.92 5.48 -12.98
C CYS A 157 12.97 7.01 -12.80
N GLY A 158 13.43 7.50 -11.63
CA GLY A 158 13.63 8.93 -11.37
C GLY A 158 12.48 9.61 -10.63
N ALA A 159 11.39 8.91 -10.33
CA ALA A 159 10.32 9.43 -9.48
C ALA A 159 10.73 9.48 -8.00
N ILE A 160 9.91 10.11 -7.18
CA ILE A 160 9.92 9.91 -5.73
C ILE A 160 8.86 8.84 -5.43
N GLY A 161 9.29 7.59 -5.38
CA GLY A 161 8.44 6.46 -5.03
C GLY A 161 8.31 6.33 -3.52
N MET A 162 7.09 6.08 -3.04
CA MET A 162 6.79 5.97 -1.60
C MET A 162 5.67 4.98 -1.39
N THR A 163 5.81 4.17 -0.36
CA THR A 163 4.72 3.35 0.17
C THR A 163 4.04 4.07 1.33
N TYR A 164 2.73 3.94 1.39
CA TYR A 164 1.88 4.33 2.51
C TYR A 164 1.12 3.09 2.98
N GLU A 165 1.19 2.82 4.28
CA GLU A 165 0.49 1.69 4.88
C GLU A 165 -0.47 2.18 5.96
N GLN A 166 -1.67 1.62 5.98
CA GLN A 166 -2.63 1.84 7.07
C GLN A 166 -3.00 0.51 7.72
N ALA A 167 -3.43 0.54 8.99
CA ALA A 167 -3.99 -0.62 9.63
C ALA A 167 -5.31 -1.02 8.92
N GLY A 168 -5.47 -2.29 8.62
CA GLY A 168 -6.68 -2.71 7.91
C GLY A 168 -6.81 -4.21 7.83
N HIS A 169 -6.18 -4.77 6.85
CA HIS A 169 -6.08 -6.20 6.59
C HIS A 169 -7.42 -6.95 6.69
N GLY A 170 -8.49 -6.44 6.08
CA GLY A 170 -9.77 -7.13 5.95
C GLY A 170 -10.49 -7.56 7.25
N ARG A 171 -9.75 -7.67 8.34
CA ARG A 171 -10.27 -8.10 9.64
C ARG A 171 -10.86 -6.97 10.47
N ALA A 172 -10.50 -5.76 10.16
CA ALA A 172 -10.94 -4.60 10.90
C ALA A 172 -12.31 -4.06 10.43
N GLY A 173 -13.15 -4.89 9.89
CA GLY A 173 -14.43 -4.60 9.29
C GLY A 173 -15.14 -3.37 9.87
N LEU A 174 -15.83 -3.50 10.99
CA LEU A 174 -16.53 -2.38 11.66
C LEU A 174 -15.79 -1.87 12.88
N SER A 175 -15.36 -2.77 13.75
CA SER A 175 -14.56 -2.43 14.93
C SER A 175 -13.74 -3.62 15.40
N VAL A 176 -12.60 -3.35 15.98
CA VAL A 176 -11.71 -4.36 16.56
C VAL A 176 -11.07 -3.82 17.82
N ILE A 177 -10.82 -4.70 18.77
CA ILE A 177 -10.03 -4.34 19.95
C ILE A 177 -8.56 -4.57 19.61
N THR A 178 -7.77 -3.51 19.71
CA THR A 178 -6.32 -3.55 19.48
C THR A 178 -5.59 -4.21 20.65
N ASN A 179 -4.30 -4.49 20.48
CA ASN A 179 -3.45 -5.04 21.54
C ASN A 179 -3.38 -4.12 22.78
N ASN A 180 -3.60 -2.82 22.60
CA ASN A 180 -3.62 -1.83 23.68
C ASN A 180 -4.99 -1.72 24.36
N SER A 181 -5.94 -2.58 24.02
CA SER A 181 -7.32 -2.56 24.49
C SER A 181 -8.16 -1.36 24.03
N ASP A 182 -7.68 -0.60 23.06
CA ASP A 182 -8.45 0.45 22.39
C ASP A 182 -9.37 -0.18 21.34
N THR A 183 -10.49 0.47 21.08
CA THR A 183 -11.38 0.05 19.98
C THR A 183 -11.05 0.86 18.73
N LEU A 184 -10.64 0.18 17.68
CA LEU A 184 -10.41 0.78 16.36
C LEU A 184 -11.62 0.53 15.47
N THR A 185 -12.24 1.58 15.01
CA THR A 185 -13.39 1.52 14.09
C THR A 185 -12.98 1.81 12.65
N LEU A 186 -13.90 1.60 11.70
CA LEU A 186 -13.64 1.97 10.30
C LEU A 186 -13.41 3.47 10.12
N ASN A 187 -14.02 4.31 10.97
CA ASN A 187 -13.83 5.77 10.91
C ASN A 187 -12.49 6.23 11.49
N ASP A 188 -11.81 5.40 12.26
CA ASP A 188 -10.52 5.72 12.89
C ASP A 188 -9.33 5.40 11.97
N ARG A 189 -9.61 4.85 10.76
CA ARG A 189 -8.61 4.34 9.81
C ARG A 189 -8.58 5.08 8.49
#